data_dec9071f761215fc84db70c716b1c8fb
#
_entry.id   dec9071f761215fc84db70c716b1c8fb
#
_cell.length_a   1.000
_cell.length_b   1.000
_cell.length_c   1.000
_cell.angle_alpha   90.00
_cell.angle_beta   90.00
_cell.angle_gamma   90.00
#
_symmetry.space_group_name_H-M   'P 1'
#
loop_
_entity.id
_entity.type
_entity.pdbx_description
1 polymer ?
#
loop_
_entity_poly.entity_id
_entity_poly.type
_entity_poly.pdbx_seq_one_letter_code
_entity_poly.pdbx_strand_id
1 'polypeptide(L)'
;MSYAHPEVLVDTEWLSQNPPNENRKLVEVDYDPVNGYQKGHINGASLIWWKRDINDPVTRDIISKKEFEALMSKNGITADTEVILYGDFNNWFAAFVFWVFKIYGHENLKIMNGGRKKWELENRNYTTDEPEISPSQYVGQPPDEGLRAYLFDVSRGIGKEDRKYCSFWSCYINSRPIKL
;
A
#
# COMPACT_ATOMS: atom_id res chain seq x y z
N MET A 1 14.02 1.54 18.24
CA MET A 1 13.24 2.74 17.86
C MET A 1 11.78 2.36 17.95
N SER A 2 10.92 3.15 18.61
CA SER A 2 9.49 2.91 18.56
C SER A 2 8.90 3.68 17.37
N TYR A 3 8.04 3.04 16.58
CA TYR A 3 7.25 3.69 15.56
C TYR A 3 6.10 4.47 16.21
N ALA A 4 5.64 5.55 15.57
CA ALA A 4 4.50 6.32 16.07
C ALA A 4 3.19 5.54 15.94
N HIS A 5 3.08 4.74 14.88
CA HIS A 5 1.93 3.92 14.53
C HIS A 5 2.36 2.47 14.29
N PRO A 6 2.75 1.73 15.34
CA PRO A 6 3.19 0.34 15.20
C PRO A 6 2.05 -0.58 14.75
N GLU A 7 0.80 -0.22 15.00
CA GLU A 7 -0.39 -0.98 14.64
C GLU A 7 -0.59 -1.15 13.12
N VAL A 8 -0.02 -0.26 12.31
CA VAL A 8 -0.06 -0.37 10.83
C VAL A 8 1.08 -1.23 10.27
N LEU A 9 1.92 -1.79 11.13
CA LEU A 9 3.06 -2.61 10.69
C LEU A 9 2.88 -4.06 11.13
N VAL A 10 3.32 -4.97 10.28
CA VAL A 10 3.49 -6.39 10.63
C VAL A 10 4.92 -6.83 10.32
N ASP A 11 5.46 -7.68 11.17
CA ASP A 11 6.78 -8.26 10.91
C ASP A 11 6.71 -9.45 9.96
N THR A 12 7.82 -9.74 9.31
CA THR A 12 7.98 -10.90 8.42
C THR A 12 7.72 -12.23 9.14
N GLU A 13 8.14 -12.31 10.41
CA GLU A 13 7.85 -13.48 11.26
C GLU A 13 6.37 -13.64 11.52
N TRP A 14 5.67 -12.57 11.89
CA TRP A 14 4.23 -12.61 12.09
C TRP A 14 3.51 -13.04 10.81
N LEU A 15 3.90 -12.50 9.64
CA LEU A 15 3.29 -12.86 8.36
C LEU A 15 3.51 -14.33 8.00
N SER A 16 4.69 -14.89 8.29
CA SER A 16 4.98 -16.30 8.03
C SER A 16 4.11 -17.25 8.87
N GLN A 17 3.74 -16.83 10.07
CA GLN A 17 2.85 -17.57 10.98
C GLN A 17 1.37 -17.32 10.70
N ASN A 18 1.06 -16.23 10.00
CA ASN A 18 -0.30 -15.78 9.69
C ASN A 18 -0.48 -15.56 8.19
N PRO A 19 -0.44 -16.63 7.37
CA PRO A 19 -0.51 -16.51 5.91
C PRO A 19 -1.84 -15.90 5.45
N PRO A 20 -1.92 -15.43 4.19
CA PRO A 20 -3.17 -14.96 3.59
C PRO A 20 -4.28 -16.00 3.68
N ASN A 21 -5.52 -15.53 3.80
CA ASN A 21 -6.72 -16.35 3.85
C ASN A 21 -7.92 -15.55 3.28
N GLU A 22 -9.14 -16.03 3.47
CA GLU A 22 -10.34 -15.36 2.96
C GLU A 22 -10.51 -13.94 3.51
N ASN A 23 -10.19 -13.71 4.81
CA ASN A 23 -10.35 -12.44 5.50
C ASN A 23 -9.06 -11.59 5.50
N ARG A 24 -7.95 -12.13 5.05
CA ARG A 24 -6.65 -11.47 4.99
C ARG A 24 -6.03 -11.66 3.63
N LYS A 25 -5.78 -10.57 2.93
CA LYS A 25 -5.12 -10.56 1.62
C LYS A 25 -3.72 -9.96 1.75
N LEU A 26 -2.79 -10.58 1.06
CA LEU A 26 -1.44 -10.09 0.90
C LEU A 26 -1.29 -9.55 -0.52
N VAL A 27 -0.76 -8.34 -0.63
CA VAL A 27 -0.62 -7.67 -1.92
C VAL A 27 0.81 -7.19 -2.10
N GLU A 28 1.46 -7.66 -3.13
CA GLU A 28 2.74 -7.13 -3.57
C GLU A 28 2.53 -5.94 -4.50
N VAL A 29 3.24 -4.86 -4.24
CA VAL A 29 3.19 -3.64 -5.04
C VAL A 29 4.54 -3.43 -5.71
N ASP A 30 4.58 -3.61 -7.02
CA ASP A 30 5.82 -3.52 -7.78
C ASP A 30 5.82 -2.39 -8.81
N TYR A 31 6.98 -1.78 -8.95
CA TYR A 31 7.30 -0.90 -10.07
C TYR A 31 7.68 -1.70 -11.33
N ASP A 32 8.38 -2.81 -11.16
CA ASP A 32 8.83 -3.72 -12.21
C ASP A 32 8.49 -5.18 -11.86
N PRO A 33 7.25 -5.62 -12.11
CA PRO A 33 6.80 -6.97 -11.77
C PRO A 33 7.61 -8.07 -12.45
N VAL A 34 8.21 -7.81 -13.61
CA VAL A 34 9.04 -8.81 -14.32
C VAL A 34 10.27 -9.17 -13.51
N ASN A 35 10.88 -8.20 -12.85
CA ASN A 35 12.05 -8.40 -12.00
C ASN A 35 11.70 -8.57 -10.52
N GLY A 36 10.45 -8.36 -10.11
CA GLY A 36 9.90 -8.57 -8.78
C GLY A 36 9.01 -9.80 -8.71
N TYR A 37 7.71 -9.57 -8.66
CA TYR A 37 6.65 -10.57 -8.46
C TYR A 37 6.79 -11.83 -9.32
N GLN A 38 7.07 -11.68 -10.63
CA GLN A 38 7.15 -12.82 -11.56
C GLN A 38 8.35 -13.73 -11.33
N LYS A 39 9.44 -13.21 -10.74
CA LYS A 39 10.59 -14.05 -10.35
C LYS A 39 10.35 -14.83 -9.06
N GLY A 40 9.40 -14.38 -8.27
CA GLY A 40 9.00 -15.01 -7.04
C GLY A 40 8.35 -13.99 -6.08
N HIS A 41 7.28 -14.39 -5.46
CA HIS A 41 6.51 -13.60 -4.49
C HIS A 41 6.15 -14.45 -3.27
N ILE A 42 5.70 -13.83 -2.20
CA ILE A 42 5.25 -14.53 -1.00
C ILE A 42 3.97 -15.30 -1.34
N ASN A 43 3.90 -16.55 -0.92
CA ASN A 43 2.78 -17.43 -1.24
C ASN A 43 1.42 -16.78 -0.89
N GLY A 44 0.51 -16.79 -1.86
CA GLY A 44 -0.83 -16.20 -1.76
C GLY A 44 -0.87 -14.68 -1.95
N ALA A 45 0.24 -14.04 -2.29
CA ALA A 45 0.25 -12.62 -2.62
C ALA A 45 -0.31 -12.36 -4.00
N SER A 46 -1.23 -11.40 -4.14
CA SER A 46 -1.64 -10.83 -5.41
C SER A 46 -0.78 -9.63 -5.79
N LEU A 47 -0.79 -9.25 -7.06
CA LEU A 47 0.01 -8.16 -7.59
C LEU A 47 -0.83 -6.90 -7.83
N ILE A 48 -0.33 -5.75 -7.39
CA ILE A 48 -0.67 -4.44 -7.91
C ILE A 48 0.55 -3.87 -8.64
N TRP A 49 0.46 -3.74 -9.95
CA TRP A 49 1.50 -3.08 -10.73
C TRP A 49 1.32 -1.56 -10.63
N TRP A 50 2.19 -0.91 -9.87
CA TRP A 50 2.08 0.52 -9.55
C TRP A 50 1.85 1.42 -10.77
N LYS A 51 2.58 1.19 -11.87
CA LYS A 51 2.47 2.03 -13.08
C LYS A 51 1.12 1.93 -13.79
N ARG A 52 0.48 0.76 -13.73
CA ARG A 52 -0.68 0.42 -14.55
C ARG A 52 -1.97 0.43 -13.74
N ASP A 53 -1.92 -0.08 -12.52
CA ASP A 53 -3.13 -0.46 -11.81
C ASP A 53 -3.61 0.62 -10.81
N ILE A 54 -2.70 1.52 -10.38
CA ILE A 54 -3.01 2.49 -9.32
C ILE A 54 -2.86 3.97 -9.76
N ASN A 55 -2.37 4.19 -10.97
CA ASN A 55 -2.21 5.53 -11.55
C ASN A 55 -3.02 5.66 -12.85
N ASP A 56 -3.65 6.80 -13.02
CA ASP A 56 -4.27 7.16 -14.30
C ASP A 56 -3.17 7.43 -15.34
N PRO A 57 -3.19 6.77 -16.50
CA PRO A 57 -2.10 6.89 -17.49
C PRO A 57 -2.07 8.24 -18.21
N VAL A 58 -3.17 9.01 -18.18
CA VAL A 58 -3.30 10.29 -18.88
C VAL A 58 -2.99 11.45 -17.94
N THR A 59 -3.69 11.51 -16.82
CA THR A 59 -3.56 12.60 -15.83
C THR A 59 -2.36 12.40 -14.91
N ARG A 60 -1.86 11.16 -14.79
CA ARG A 60 -0.83 10.75 -13.83
C ARG A 60 -1.22 10.96 -12.38
N ASP A 61 -2.49 11.10 -12.12
CA ASP A 61 -3.06 11.09 -10.78
C ASP A 61 -3.35 9.65 -10.34
N ILE A 62 -3.81 9.47 -9.10
CA ILE A 62 -4.33 8.18 -8.65
C ILE A 62 -5.56 7.82 -9.45
N ILE A 63 -5.84 6.52 -9.58
CA ILE A 63 -7.06 6.02 -10.24
C ILE A 63 -8.32 6.57 -9.56
N SER A 64 -9.42 6.64 -10.32
CA SER A 64 -10.72 7.05 -9.79
C SER A 64 -11.26 6.03 -8.77
N LYS A 65 -12.22 6.48 -7.93
CA LYS A 65 -12.94 5.59 -6.98
C LYS A 65 -13.48 4.33 -7.67
N LYS A 66 -14.11 4.47 -8.84
CA LYS A 66 -14.67 3.35 -9.59
C LYS A 66 -13.61 2.34 -10.02
N GLU A 67 -12.46 2.81 -10.47
CA GLU A 67 -11.34 1.95 -10.87
C GLU A 67 -10.71 1.28 -9.65
N PHE A 68 -10.60 2.02 -8.53
CA PHE A 68 -10.15 1.45 -7.26
C PHE A 68 -11.08 0.33 -6.79
N GLU A 69 -12.40 0.54 -6.79
CA GLU A 69 -13.38 -0.48 -6.44
C GLU A 69 -13.27 -1.72 -7.34
N ALA A 70 -13.09 -1.52 -8.64
CA ALA A 70 -12.90 -2.61 -9.59
C ALA A 70 -11.59 -3.39 -9.32
N LEU A 71 -10.49 -2.67 -9.03
CA LEU A 71 -9.21 -3.28 -8.68
C LEU A 71 -9.29 -4.10 -7.39
N MET A 72 -9.94 -3.57 -6.35
CA MET A 72 -10.15 -4.28 -5.08
C MET A 72 -11.02 -5.52 -5.29
N SER A 73 -12.13 -5.38 -5.99
CA SER A 73 -13.05 -6.48 -6.31
C SER A 73 -12.35 -7.60 -7.07
N LYS A 74 -11.52 -7.26 -8.05
CA LYS A 74 -10.70 -8.21 -8.82
C LYS A 74 -9.73 -9.00 -7.92
N ASN A 75 -9.17 -8.34 -6.89
CA ASN A 75 -8.23 -8.95 -5.94
C ASN A 75 -8.94 -9.67 -4.78
N GLY A 76 -10.26 -9.85 -4.83
CA GLY A 76 -11.02 -10.54 -3.79
C GLY A 76 -11.03 -9.79 -2.45
N ILE A 77 -10.87 -8.46 -2.49
CA ILE A 77 -10.86 -7.59 -1.32
C ILE A 77 -12.25 -7.00 -1.12
N THR A 78 -12.75 -7.04 0.10
CA THR A 78 -13.96 -6.35 0.55
C THR A 78 -13.59 -5.21 1.50
N ALA A 79 -14.52 -4.37 1.91
CA ALA A 79 -14.26 -3.28 2.84
C ALA A 79 -13.73 -3.75 4.22
N ASP A 80 -14.09 -4.96 4.63
CA ASP A 80 -13.71 -5.54 5.92
C ASP A 80 -12.42 -6.39 5.86
N THR A 81 -11.91 -6.66 4.66
CA THR A 81 -10.71 -7.49 4.47
C THR A 81 -9.49 -6.83 5.08
N GLU A 82 -8.72 -7.55 5.89
CA GLU A 82 -7.39 -7.12 6.31
C GLU A 82 -6.43 -7.21 5.10
N VAL A 83 -5.86 -6.07 4.70
CA VAL A 83 -4.91 -6.01 3.59
C VAL A 83 -3.53 -5.73 4.11
N ILE A 84 -2.57 -6.57 3.75
CA ILE A 84 -1.16 -6.39 4.05
C ILE A 84 -0.42 -6.09 2.76
N LEU A 85 0.22 -4.93 2.71
CA LEU A 85 0.99 -4.48 1.56
C LEU A 85 2.48 -4.73 1.77
N TYR A 86 3.18 -5.12 0.74
CA TYR A 86 4.64 -5.14 0.69
C TYR A 86 5.12 -4.91 -0.74
N GLY A 87 6.39 -4.67 -0.95
CA GLY A 87 6.92 -4.50 -2.30
C GLY A 87 8.43 -4.31 -2.33
N ASP A 88 8.90 -4.00 -3.52
CA ASP A 88 10.27 -3.65 -3.82
C ASP A 88 10.65 -2.23 -3.31
N PHE A 89 11.87 -1.78 -3.62
CA PHE A 89 12.38 -0.44 -3.26
C PHE A 89 12.11 -0.03 -1.81
N ASN A 90 12.29 -0.96 -0.84
CA ASN A 90 12.04 -0.74 0.59
C ASN A 90 10.60 -0.29 0.88
N ASN A 91 9.61 -0.91 0.25
CA ASN A 91 8.18 -0.59 0.36
C ASN A 91 7.78 0.78 -0.20
N TRP A 92 8.57 1.37 -1.03
CA TRP A 92 8.26 2.67 -1.61
C TRP A 92 6.86 2.69 -2.24
N PHE A 93 6.62 1.80 -3.15
CA PHE A 93 5.36 1.74 -3.87
C PHE A 93 4.22 1.16 -3.01
N ALA A 94 4.53 0.25 -2.08
CA ALA A 94 3.56 -0.24 -1.10
C ALA A 94 3.03 0.89 -0.19
N ALA A 95 3.90 1.81 0.25
CA ALA A 95 3.47 2.98 1.02
C ALA A 95 2.59 3.94 0.21
N PHE A 96 2.84 4.08 -1.11
CA PHE A 96 1.97 4.85 -1.99
C PHE A 96 0.58 4.23 -2.06
N VAL A 97 0.50 2.92 -2.30
CA VAL A 97 -0.77 2.22 -2.36
C VAL A 97 -1.50 2.26 -1.03
N PHE A 98 -0.79 2.16 0.10
CA PHE A 98 -1.35 2.35 1.44
C PHE A 98 -2.09 3.69 1.57
N TRP A 99 -1.47 4.78 1.10
CA TRP A 99 -2.11 6.09 1.10
C TRP A 99 -3.35 6.14 0.20
N VAL A 100 -3.32 5.53 -0.99
CA VAL A 100 -4.50 5.46 -1.88
C VAL A 100 -5.65 4.69 -1.24
N PHE A 101 -5.36 3.58 -0.55
CA PHE A 101 -6.36 2.84 0.22
C PHE A 101 -7.02 3.72 1.29
N LYS A 102 -6.22 4.52 2.02
CA LYS A 102 -6.73 5.45 3.02
C LYS A 102 -7.60 6.55 2.41
N ILE A 103 -7.25 7.08 1.24
CA ILE A 103 -8.08 8.06 0.52
C ILE A 103 -9.48 7.50 0.25
N TYR A 104 -9.60 6.21 -0.12
CA TYR A 104 -10.88 5.57 -0.40
C TYR A 104 -11.50 4.86 0.81
N GLY A 105 -10.99 5.15 2.01
CA GLY A 105 -11.59 4.76 3.29
C GLY A 105 -11.39 3.31 3.68
N HIS A 106 -10.38 2.62 3.14
CA HIS A 106 -10.04 1.27 3.61
C HIS A 106 -9.22 1.34 4.89
N GLU A 107 -9.80 0.89 6.02
CA GLU A 107 -9.21 1.06 7.35
C GLU A 107 -8.32 -0.09 7.78
N ASN A 108 -8.71 -1.34 7.47
CA ASN A 108 -7.99 -2.54 7.92
C ASN A 108 -6.78 -2.84 7.03
N LEU A 109 -5.75 -2.01 7.17
CA LEU A 109 -4.62 -1.94 6.26
C LEU A 109 -3.30 -1.92 7.02
N LYS A 110 -2.34 -2.74 6.57
CA LYS A 110 -1.00 -2.86 7.16
C LYS A 110 0.09 -2.89 6.09
N ILE A 111 1.32 -2.63 6.51
CA ILE A 111 2.52 -2.79 5.69
C ILE A 111 3.45 -3.81 6.35
N MET A 112 4.00 -4.73 5.57
CA MET A 112 5.05 -5.63 6.04
C MET A 112 6.35 -4.85 6.24
N ASN A 113 6.81 -4.79 7.49
CA ASN A 113 8.01 -4.06 7.86
C ASN A 113 9.26 -4.67 7.21
N GLY A 114 9.97 -3.86 6.42
CA GLY A 114 11.18 -4.24 5.69
C GLY A 114 10.95 -4.77 4.27
N GLY A 115 9.69 -4.99 3.85
CA GLY A 115 9.34 -5.36 2.47
C GLY A 115 10.04 -6.61 1.95
N ARG A 116 10.15 -6.74 0.63
CA ARG A 116 10.85 -7.85 -0.04
C ARG A 116 12.26 -8.04 0.48
N LYS A 117 12.99 -6.95 0.66
CA LYS A 117 14.40 -7.01 1.05
C LYS A 117 14.61 -7.73 2.39
N LYS A 118 13.77 -7.46 3.38
CA LYS A 118 13.86 -8.15 4.68
C LYS A 118 13.51 -9.63 4.55
N TRP A 119 12.47 -9.96 3.79
CA TRP A 119 12.06 -11.34 3.52
C TRP A 119 13.20 -12.16 2.88
N GLU A 120 13.91 -11.56 1.92
CA GLU A 120 15.07 -12.14 1.26
C GLU A 120 16.28 -12.30 2.19
N LEU A 121 16.59 -11.27 2.99
CA LEU A 121 17.71 -11.32 3.96
C LEU A 121 17.48 -12.38 5.05
N GLU A 122 16.23 -12.70 5.36
CA GLU A 122 15.85 -13.79 6.27
C GLU A 122 15.82 -15.16 5.58
N ASN A 123 16.18 -15.23 4.29
CA ASN A 123 16.15 -16.44 3.46
C ASN A 123 14.78 -17.15 3.48
N ARG A 124 13.69 -16.39 3.50
CA ARG A 124 12.34 -16.92 3.44
C ARG A 124 11.96 -17.29 2.01
N ASN A 125 11.11 -18.31 1.85
CA ASN A 125 10.74 -18.83 0.55
C ASN A 125 9.81 -17.90 -0.22
N TYR A 126 9.98 -17.91 -1.54
CA TYR A 126 9.05 -17.39 -2.53
C TYR A 126 8.43 -18.53 -3.34
N THR A 127 7.32 -18.25 -3.98
CA THR A 127 6.69 -19.09 -5.00
C THR A 127 6.52 -18.28 -6.29
N THR A 128 6.31 -19.00 -7.39
CA THR A 128 5.86 -18.44 -8.67
C THR A 128 4.40 -18.81 -8.97
N ASP A 129 3.75 -19.54 -8.05
CA ASP A 129 2.36 -19.98 -8.21
C ASP A 129 1.41 -18.79 -8.02
N GLU A 130 0.63 -18.48 -9.04
CA GLU A 130 -0.38 -17.43 -8.97
C GLU A 130 -1.47 -17.80 -7.95
N PRO A 131 -1.88 -16.86 -7.07
CA PRO A 131 -2.93 -17.13 -6.10
C PRO A 131 -4.29 -17.32 -6.77
N GLU A 132 -5.06 -18.30 -6.28
CA GLU A 132 -6.46 -18.42 -6.65
C GLU A 132 -7.28 -17.29 -5.99
N ILE A 133 -7.80 -16.37 -6.80
CA ILE A 133 -8.57 -15.22 -6.33
C ILE A 133 -10.01 -15.35 -6.81
N SER A 134 -10.93 -15.48 -5.86
CA SER A 134 -12.37 -15.30 -6.12
C SER A 134 -12.70 -13.82 -6.06
N PRO A 135 -13.22 -13.22 -7.16
CA PRO A 135 -13.61 -11.82 -7.16
C PRO A 135 -14.66 -11.52 -6.07
N SER A 136 -14.58 -10.34 -5.49
CA SER A 136 -15.50 -9.86 -4.45
C SER A 136 -16.32 -8.67 -4.96
N GLN A 137 -17.11 -8.08 -4.08
CA GLN A 137 -17.72 -6.78 -4.29
C GLN A 137 -17.13 -5.79 -3.28
N TYR A 138 -16.39 -4.80 -3.77
CA TYR A 138 -15.83 -3.72 -2.96
C TYR A 138 -16.60 -2.43 -3.17
N VAL A 139 -16.92 -1.75 -2.07
CA VAL A 139 -17.54 -0.41 -2.09
C VAL A 139 -16.69 0.49 -1.21
N GLY A 140 -15.98 1.43 -1.84
CA GLY A 140 -15.15 2.42 -1.16
C GLY A 140 -15.96 3.63 -0.68
N GLN A 141 -15.32 4.45 0.16
CA GLN A 141 -15.85 5.75 0.55
C GLN A 141 -15.57 6.80 -0.53
N PRO A 142 -16.27 7.92 -0.55
CA PRO A 142 -15.81 9.09 -1.30
C PRO A 142 -14.37 9.44 -0.92
N PRO A 143 -13.54 9.94 -1.86
CA PRO A 143 -12.16 10.26 -1.56
C PRO A 143 -12.03 11.28 -0.42
N ASP A 144 -11.19 10.98 0.57
CA ASP A 144 -10.86 11.93 1.62
C ASP A 144 -9.80 12.93 1.10
N GLU A 145 -10.27 14.09 0.67
CA GLU A 145 -9.41 15.17 0.20
C GLU A 145 -8.52 15.77 1.31
N GLY A 146 -8.82 15.52 2.58
CA GLY A 146 -7.95 15.91 3.70
C GLY A 146 -6.62 15.17 3.74
N LEU A 147 -6.53 14.01 3.08
CA LEU A 147 -5.30 13.23 2.92
C LEU A 147 -4.47 13.66 1.69
N ARG A 148 -4.89 14.71 0.96
CA ARG A 148 -4.21 15.23 -0.23
C ARG A 148 -3.86 16.68 -0.06
N ALA A 149 -2.71 17.07 -0.60
CA ALA A 149 -2.31 18.46 -0.74
C ALA A 149 -1.80 18.69 -2.16
N TYR A 150 -2.46 19.57 -2.88
CA TYR A 150 -2.05 19.98 -4.21
C TYR A 150 -1.03 21.12 -4.13
N LEU A 151 -0.34 21.40 -5.26
CA LEU A 151 0.68 22.45 -5.33
C LEU A 151 0.20 23.78 -4.74
N PHE A 152 -1.06 24.12 -4.99
CA PHE A 152 -1.66 25.36 -4.48
C PHE A 152 -1.83 25.36 -2.96
N ASP A 153 -2.20 24.22 -2.36
CA ASP A 153 -2.34 24.07 -0.92
C ASP A 153 -0.98 24.17 -0.23
N VAL A 154 0.01 23.52 -0.80
CA VAL A 154 1.40 23.59 -0.32
C VAL A 154 1.92 25.02 -0.41
N SER A 155 1.75 25.70 -1.55
CA SER A 155 2.25 27.07 -1.75
C SER A 155 1.61 28.07 -0.79
N ARG A 156 0.33 27.91 -0.47
CA ARG A 156 -0.38 28.74 0.53
C ARG A 156 0.04 28.47 1.98
N GLY A 157 0.57 27.28 2.22
CA GLY A 157 0.99 26.86 3.56
C GLY A 157 2.43 27.22 3.90
N ILE A 158 3.24 27.65 2.93
CA ILE A 158 4.63 28.04 3.16
C ILE A 158 4.66 29.22 4.15
N GLY A 159 5.46 29.07 5.23
CA GLY A 159 5.61 30.06 6.28
C GLY A 159 4.47 30.12 7.32
N LYS A 160 3.49 29.23 7.28
CA LYS A 160 2.46 29.10 8.30
C LYS A 160 2.83 28.00 9.30
N GLU A 161 2.92 28.34 10.58
CA GLU A 161 3.34 27.42 11.65
C GLU A 161 2.31 26.31 11.92
N ASP A 162 1.03 26.55 11.61
CA ASP A 162 -0.08 25.62 11.84
C ASP A 162 -0.24 24.56 10.74
N ARG A 163 0.53 24.69 9.64
CA ARG A 163 0.46 23.75 8.51
C ARG A 163 1.72 22.95 8.35
N LYS A 164 1.59 21.65 8.57
CA LYS A 164 2.65 20.68 8.35
C LYS A 164 2.29 19.83 7.13
N TYR A 165 2.98 20.07 6.04
CA TYR A 165 2.89 19.19 4.87
C TYR A 165 3.93 18.07 5.02
N CYS A 166 3.48 16.87 4.90
CA CYS A 166 4.35 15.72 4.92
C CYS A 166 4.59 15.30 3.48
N SER A 167 5.84 15.16 3.11
CA SER A 167 6.13 14.42 1.90
C SER A 167 5.66 12.99 2.13
N PHE A 168 5.02 12.42 1.14
CA PHE A 168 4.45 11.09 1.06
C PHE A 168 5.23 9.98 1.82
N TRP A 169 6.54 10.14 1.99
CA TRP A 169 7.47 9.20 2.59
C TRP A 169 7.61 9.29 4.12
N SER A 170 7.31 10.40 4.70
CA SER A 170 7.66 10.69 6.10
C SER A 170 6.48 10.54 7.07
N CYS A 171 5.25 10.74 6.63
CA CYS A 171 4.13 10.87 7.54
C CYS A 171 3.58 9.57 8.11
N TYR A 172 3.52 8.51 7.32
CA TYR A 172 2.92 7.27 7.79
C TYR A 172 3.87 6.40 8.61
N ILE A 173 5.18 6.49 8.36
CA ILE A 173 6.16 5.64 9.03
C ILE A 173 6.93 6.39 10.14
N ASN A 174 7.10 7.71 10.00
CA ASN A 174 7.78 8.55 10.98
C ASN A 174 7.00 9.84 11.20
N SER A 175 6.26 9.94 12.27
CA SER A 175 5.51 11.15 12.66
C SER A 175 6.41 12.33 13.11
N ARG A 176 7.64 12.42 12.62
CA ARG A 176 8.46 13.61 12.83
C ARG A 176 8.12 14.65 11.76
N PRO A 177 7.66 15.85 12.15
CA PRO A 177 7.48 16.93 11.21
C PRO A 177 8.83 17.26 10.55
N ILE A 178 8.87 17.27 9.23
CA ILE A 178 10.00 17.86 8.51
C ILE A 178 9.88 19.37 8.76
N LYS A 179 10.84 19.92 9.48
CA LYS A 179 11.04 21.37 9.44
C LYS A 179 11.64 21.67 8.08
N LEU A 180 10.89 22.37 7.24
CA LEU A 180 11.42 23.03 6.07
C LEU A 180 12.24 24.24 6.51
#